data_f103471c79fa609717b8e7082a1a20f2
#
_entry.id   f103471c79fa609717b8e7082a1a20f2
#
_cell.length_a   1.000
_cell.length_b   1.000
_cell.length_c   1.000
_cell.angle_alpha   90.00
_cell.angle_beta   90.00
_cell.angle_gamma   90.00
#
_symmetry.space_group_name_H-M   'P 1'
#
loop_
_entity.id
_entity.type
_entity.pdbx_description
1 polymer ?
#
loop_
_entity_poly.entity_id
_entity_poly.type
_entity_poly.pdbx_seq_one_letter_code
_entity_poly.pdbx_strand_id
1 'polypeptide(L)'
;MAALAVTLLYPYAKRFVSMPQAVLGVAFSFGIPMAFAAVLGSGEWRWQAVADAVPPQAWWLLGGNLFWVLAYDTEYAMVDRDDDLRIGMKTSAITLGRWDVAAVMGFYGAYLLSWGWIGHSLGLGGWFIAGLAVAGAQAAWHWTLIRDRTREGCFRAFRANHWVGFAVFAGVVADLSLRA
;
A
#
# COMPACT_ATOMS: atom_id res chain seq x y z
N MET A 1 -12.00 -0.75 -16.67
CA MET A 1 -11.62 0.43 -17.50
C MET A 1 -10.87 1.49 -16.69
N ALA A 2 -11.36 1.96 -15.51
CA ALA A 2 -10.66 2.98 -14.70
C ALA A 2 -9.23 2.57 -14.31
N ALA A 3 -9.03 1.34 -13.80
CA ALA A 3 -7.71 0.82 -13.45
C ALA A 3 -6.73 0.85 -14.63
N LEU A 4 -7.18 0.45 -15.83
CA LEU A 4 -6.36 0.47 -17.04
C LEU A 4 -5.96 1.91 -17.41
N ALA A 5 -6.89 2.86 -17.33
CA ALA A 5 -6.60 4.27 -17.62
C ALA A 5 -5.53 4.83 -16.68
N VAL A 6 -5.64 4.56 -15.36
CA VAL A 6 -4.64 5.01 -14.38
C VAL A 6 -3.28 4.35 -14.64
N THR A 7 -3.26 3.05 -14.96
CA THR A 7 -2.01 2.32 -15.28
C THR A 7 -1.31 2.90 -16.51
N LEU A 8 -2.07 3.26 -17.55
CA LEU A 8 -1.52 3.87 -18.77
C LEU A 8 -1.02 5.30 -18.56
N LEU A 9 -1.59 6.03 -17.58
CA LEU A 9 -1.16 7.37 -17.22
C LEU A 9 0.12 7.39 -16.37
N TYR A 10 0.43 6.30 -15.67
CA TYR A 10 1.57 6.25 -14.72
C TYR A 10 2.93 6.62 -15.33
N PRO A 11 3.34 6.12 -16.53
CA PRO A 11 4.64 6.51 -17.11
C PRO A 11 4.77 8.01 -17.36
N TYR A 12 3.66 8.66 -17.70
CA TYR A 12 3.61 10.11 -17.90
C TYR A 12 3.63 10.88 -16.57
N ALA A 13 3.05 10.29 -15.51
CA ALA A 13 2.99 10.91 -14.21
C ALA A 13 4.38 11.27 -13.65
N LYS A 14 5.42 10.46 -13.91
CA LYS A 14 6.80 10.73 -13.49
C LYS A 14 7.38 12.06 -14.03
N ARG A 15 6.81 12.61 -15.09
CA ARG A 15 7.26 13.87 -15.70
C ARG A 15 6.52 15.10 -15.14
N PHE A 16 5.26 14.93 -14.74
CA PHE A 16 4.38 16.05 -14.42
C PHE A 16 3.95 16.08 -12.94
N VAL A 17 3.77 14.90 -12.32
CA VAL A 17 3.26 14.77 -10.95
C VAL A 17 4.43 14.74 -9.97
N SER A 18 4.32 15.51 -8.87
CA SER A 18 5.35 15.57 -7.83
C SER A 18 5.51 14.26 -7.06
N MET A 19 4.44 13.46 -6.97
CA MET A 19 4.42 12.15 -6.31
C MET A 19 3.81 11.09 -7.24
N PRO A 20 4.52 10.64 -8.27
CA PRO A 20 4.03 9.62 -9.21
C PRO A 20 3.70 8.28 -8.51
N GLN A 21 4.31 8.02 -7.34
CA GLN A 21 4.02 6.88 -6.47
C GLN A 21 2.55 6.82 -6.02
N ALA A 22 1.89 7.97 -5.86
CA ALA A 22 0.47 8.01 -5.56
C ALA A 22 -0.39 7.49 -6.72
N VAL A 23 -0.02 7.81 -7.96
CA VAL A 23 -0.70 7.30 -9.16
C VAL A 23 -0.52 5.79 -9.27
N LEU A 24 0.71 5.30 -9.02
CA LEU A 24 1.00 3.86 -8.98
C LEU A 24 0.19 3.16 -7.88
N GLY A 25 0.15 3.76 -6.69
CA GLY A 25 -0.61 3.23 -5.56
C GLY A 25 -2.09 3.08 -5.86
N VAL A 26 -2.70 4.07 -6.51
CA VAL A 26 -4.09 3.99 -6.97
C VAL A 26 -4.25 2.84 -7.98
N ALA A 27 -3.36 2.75 -8.98
CA ALA A 27 -3.42 1.70 -9.99
C ALA A 27 -3.40 0.29 -9.38
N PHE A 28 -2.46 0.02 -8.46
CA PHE A 28 -2.35 -1.28 -7.79
C PHE A 28 -3.53 -1.55 -6.86
N SER A 29 -4.02 -0.53 -6.17
CA SER A 29 -5.11 -0.69 -5.21
C SER A 29 -6.46 -1.00 -5.87
N PHE A 30 -6.64 -0.71 -7.15
CA PHE A 30 -7.85 -1.09 -7.90
C PHE A 30 -8.07 -2.60 -7.97
N GLY A 31 -7.05 -3.42 -7.77
CA GLY A 31 -7.20 -4.87 -7.64
C GLY A 31 -8.20 -5.27 -6.54
N ILE A 32 -8.33 -4.46 -5.47
CA ILE A 32 -9.21 -4.75 -4.34
C ILE A 32 -10.69 -4.66 -4.74
N PRO A 33 -11.23 -3.51 -5.20
CA PRO A 33 -12.62 -3.46 -5.64
C PRO A 33 -12.92 -4.39 -6.82
N MET A 34 -11.93 -4.68 -7.68
CA MET A 34 -12.09 -5.67 -8.73
C MET A 34 -12.27 -7.08 -8.18
N ALA A 35 -11.55 -7.47 -7.13
CA ALA A 35 -11.71 -8.76 -6.47
C ALA A 35 -13.11 -8.88 -5.82
N PHE A 36 -13.58 -7.83 -5.14
CA PHE A 36 -14.95 -7.80 -4.60
C PHE A 36 -16.00 -7.93 -5.70
N ALA A 37 -15.88 -7.17 -6.77
CA ALA A 37 -16.80 -7.25 -7.90
C ALA A 37 -16.79 -8.64 -8.57
N ALA A 38 -15.63 -9.31 -8.63
CA ALA A 38 -15.52 -10.66 -9.20
C ALA A 38 -16.17 -11.74 -8.33
N VAL A 39 -16.13 -11.59 -7.00
CA VAL A 39 -16.64 -12.58 -6.05
C VAL A 39 -18.11 -12.35 -5.74
N LEU A 40 -18.54 -11.10 -5.57
CA LEU A 40 -19.88 -10.72 -5.14
C LEU A 40 -20.80 -10.29 -6.28
N GLY A 41 -20.25 -10.07 -7.48
CA GLY A 41 -21.01 -9.62 -8.63
C GLY A 41 -21.95 -10.67 -9.19
N SER A 42 -23.09 -10.22 -9.71
CA SER A 42 -24.11 -11.07 -10.36
C SER A 42 -23.71 -11.60 -11.73
N GLY A 43 -22.54 -11.23 -12.25
CA GLY A 43 -22.11 -11.50 -13.63
C GLY A 43 -22.73 -10.58 -14.68
N GLU A 44 -23.57 -9.64 -14.27
CA GLU A 44 -24.16 -8.66 -15.18
C GLU A 44 -23.19 -7.52 -15.50
N TRP A 45 -23.00 -7.21 -16.78
CA TRP A 45 -22.13 -6.13 -17.25
C TRP A 45 -22.82 -4.75 -17.22
N ARG A 46 -23.47 -4.41 -16.11
CA ARG A 46 -24.05 -3.09 -15.87
C ARG A 46 -23.29 -2.37 -14.76
N TRP A 47 -23.02 -1.08 -14.94
CA TRP A 47 -22.29 -0.28 -13.96
C TRP A 47 -22.95 -0.33 -12.57
N GLN A 48 -24.28 -0.32 -12.50
CA GLN A 48 -24.99 -0.40 -11.24
C GLN A 48 -24.74 -1.73 -10.53
N ALA A 49 -24.81 -2.85 -11.24
CA ALA A 49 -24.55 -4.18 -10.67
C ALA A 49 -23.10 -4.32 -10.15
N VAL A 50 -22.14 -3.73 -10.88
CA VAL A 50 -20.73 -3.70 -10.42
C VAL A 50 -20.56 -2.79 -9.20
N ALA A 51 -21.21 -1.64 -9.16
CA ALA A 51 -21.17 -0.72 -8.02
C ALA A 51 -21.78 -1.34 -6.76
N ASP A 52 -22.92 -2.03 -6.90
CA ASP A 52 -23.62 -2.69 -5.81
C ASP A 52 -22.83 -3.88 -5.23
N ALA A 53 -21.97 -4.51 -6.05
CA ALA A 53 -21.11 -5.61 -5.64
C ALA A 53 -19.84 -5.16 -4.88
N VAL A 54 -19.53 -3.85 -4.84
CA VAL A 54 -18.34 -3.31 -4.17
C VAL A 54 -18.74 -2.62 -2.86
N PRO A 55 -18.63 -3.29 -1.71
CA PRO A 55 -19.03 -2.73 -0.43
C PRO A 55 -18.09 -1.59 0.01
N PRO A 56 -18.54 -0.71 0.93
CA PRO A 56 -17.71 0.39 1.44
C PRO A 56 -16.35 -0.05 1.98
N GLN A 57 -16.26 -1.25 2.56
CA GLN A 57 -15.02 -1.84 3.07
C GLN A 57 -13.95 -2.00 1.99
N ALA A 58 -14.34 -2.29 0.74
CA ALA A 58 -13.41 -2.41 -0.38
C ALA A 58 -12.71 -1.09 -0.67
N TRP A 59 -13.42 0.04 -0.53
CA TRP A 59 -12.84 1.37 -0.72
C TRP A 59 -11.91 1.78 0.43
N TRP A 60 -12.24 1.38 1.66
CA TRP A 60 -11.34 1.54 2.81
C TRP A 60 -10.06 0.73 2.64
N LEU A 61 -10.17 -0.52 2.19
CA LEU A 61 -9.02 -1.37 1.88
C LEU A 61 -8.17 -0.77 0.74
N LEU A 62 -8.82 -0.22 -0.29
CA LEU A 62 -8.11 0.48 -1.36
C LEU A 62 -7.30 1.65 -0.81
N GLY A 63 -7.91 2.49 0.04
CA GLY A 63 -7.22 3.62 0.68
C GLY A 63 -6.06 3.16 1.56
N GLY A 64 -6.27 2.14 2.38
CA GLY A 64 -5.22 1.53 3.20
C GLY A 64 -4.07 1.00 2.36
N ASN A 65 -4.37 0.26 1.28
CA ASN A 65 -3.36 -0.28 0.38
C ASN A 65 -2.57 0.83 -0.35
N LEU A 66 -3.21 1.94 -0.69
CA LEU A 66 -2.53 3.11 -1.25
C LEU A 66 -1.39 3.58 -0.33
N PHE A 67 -1.64 3.66 0.98
CA PHE A 67 -0.60 4.04 1.93
C PHE A 67 0.54 3.03 1.99
N TRP A 68 0.26 1.73 1.90
CA TRP A 68 1.31 0.71 1.83
C TRP A 68 2.16 0.87 0.58
N VAL A 69 1.54 1.09 -0.59
CA VAL A 69 2.27 1.35 -1.85
C VAL A 69 3.12 2.61 -1.72
N LEU A 70 2.58 3.70 -1.16
CA LEU A 70 3.33 4.93 -0.92
C LEU A 70 4.55 4.70 -0.01
N ALA A 71 4.41 3.86 1.02
CA ALA A 71 5.53 3.54 1.90
C ALA A 71 6.66 2.85 1.15
N TYR A 72 6.42 1.67 0.59
CA TYR A 72 7.48 0.89 -0.02
C TYR A 72 8.04 1.50 -1.32
N ASP A 73 7.17 2.17 -2.11
CA ASP A 73 7.65 2.80 -3.35
C ASP A 73 8.41 4.12 -3.06
N THR A 74 8.19 4.74 -1.91
CA THR A 74 9.06 5.82 -1.42
C THR A 74 10.42 5.26 -0.96
N GLU A 75 10.45 4.10 -0.29
CA GLU A 75 11.71 3.42 0.02
C GLU A 75 12.52 3.14 -1.25
N TYR A 76 11.86 2.68 -2.32
CA TYR A 76 12.51 2.49 -3.61
C TYR A 76 12.95 3.82 -4.23
N ALA A 77 12.14 4.86 -4.18
CA ALA A 77 12.52 6.19 -4.66
C ALA A 77 13.72 6.79 -3.90
N MET A 78 13.93 6.41 -2.62
CA MET A 78 15.13 6.78 -1.87
C MET A 78 16.39 6.08 -2.39
N VAL A 79 16.27 4.87 -2.96
CA VAL A 79 17.37 4.14 -3.60
C VAL A 79 17.88 4.89 -4.83
N ASP A 80 16.97 5.40 -5.65
CA ASP A 80 17.30 6.01 -6.94
C ASP A 80 17.41 7.54 -6.87
N ARG A 81 17.29 8.14 -5.68
CA ARG A 81 17.19 9.60 -5.48
C ARG A 81 18.26 10.40 -6.21
N ASP A 82 19.54 9.99 -6.09
CA ASP A 82 20.64 10.74 -6.70
C ASP A 82 20.63 10.63 -8.22
N ASP A 83 20.24 9.49 -8.75
CA ASP A 83 20.13 9.24 -10.18
C ASP A 83 18.92 10.01 -10.75
N ASP A 84 17.79 9.99 -10.07
CA ASP A 84 16.57 10.72 -10.45
C ASP A 84 16.78 12.25 -10.46
N LEU A 85 17.54 12.79 -9.50
CA LEU A 85 17.90 14.20 -9.47
C LEU A 85 18.74 14.60 -10.69
N ARG A 86 19.69 13.75 -11.13
CA ARG A 86 20.53 14.02 -12.30
C ARG A 86 19.76 14.08 -13.61
N ILE A 87 18.71 13.28 -13.74
CA ILE A 87 17.89 13.21 -14.96
C ILE A 87 16.59 14.04 -14.88
N GLY A 88 16.40 14.78 -13.79
CA GLY A 88 15.25 15.65 -13.59
C GLY A 88 13.92 14.93 -13.39
N MET A 89 13.93 13.69 -12.91
CA MET A 89 12.72 12.92 -12.59
C MET A 89 12.11 13.42 -11.28
N LYS A 90 10.78 13.35 -11.22
CA LYS A 90 10.02 13.64 -10.00
C LYS A 90 9.70 12.35 -9.27
N THR A 91 10.00 12.32 -7.96
CA THR A 91 9.71 11.17 -7.10
C THR A 91 9.27 11.62 -5.71
N SER A 92 8.64 10.72 -4.96
CA SER A 92 8.23 11.00 -3.58
C SER A 92 9.44 11.33 -2.69
N ALA A 93 10.57 10.63 -2.84
CA ALA A 93 11.77 10.90 -2.06
C ALA A 93 12.34 12.31 -2.31
N ILE A 94 12.27 12.80 -3.55
CA ILE A 94 12.68 14.16 -3.91
C ILE A 94 11.69 15.18 -3.36
N THR A 95 10.39 14.94 -3.55
CA THR A 95 9.31 15.84 -3.13
C THR A 95 9.25 15.99 -1.62
N LEU A 96 9.40 14.91 -0.88
CA LEU A 96 9.37 14.90 0.59
C LEU A 96 10.68 15.40 1.21
N GLY A 97 11.79 15.32 0.48
CA GLY A 97 13.10 15.80 0.90
C GLY A 97 13.52 15.23 2.25
N ARG A 98 13.73 16.09 3.26
CA ARG A 98 14.15 15.67 4.61
C ARG A 98 13.07 14.90 5.37
N TRP A 99 11.83 14.96 4.93
CA TRP A 99 10.68 14.32 5.58
C TRP A 99 10.36 12.93 5.02
N ASP A 100 11.14 12.43 4.05
CA ASP A 100 10.95 11.16 3.39
C ASP A 100 10.80 9.98 4.37
N VAL A 101 11.72 9.82 5.33
CA VAL A 101 11.68 8.78 6.36
C VAL A 101 10.43 8.90 7.24
N ALA A 102 10.12 10.11 7.71
CA ALA A 102 8.94 10.34 8.53
C ALA A 102 7.64 10.05 7.76
N ALA A 103 7.59 10.40 6.48
CA ALA A 103 6.45 10.13 5.62
C ALA A 103 6.27 8.62 5.37
N VAL A 104 7.35 7.87 5.12
CA VAL A 104 7.29 6.40 5.00
C VAL A 104 6.70 5.78 6.26
N MET A 105 7.16 6.20 7.44
CA MET A 105 6.62 5.71 8.70
C MET A 105 5.15 6.11 8.91
N GLY A 106 4.78 7.33 8.53
CA GLY A 106 3.39 7.79 8.53
C GLY A 106 2.50 6.96 7.61
N PHE A 107 2.99 6.60 6.42
CA PHE A 107 2.26 5.75 5.47
C PHE A 107 2.09 4.32 6.01
N TYR A 108 3.12 3.71 6.60
CA TYR A 108 2.95 2.42 7.29
C TYR A 108 1.96 2.52 8.45
N GLY A 109 2.02 3.59 9.23
CA GLY A 109 1.06 3.85 10.31
C GLY A 109 -0.38 3.94 9.78
N ALA A 110 -0.62 4.70 8.70
CA ALA A 110 -1.93 4.83 8.08
C ALA A 110 -2.45 3.49 7.52
N TYR A 111 -1.56 2.68 6.90
CA TYR A 111 -1.87 1.33 6.45
C TYR A 111 -2.32 0.43 7.60
N LEU A 112 -1.54 0.38 8.69
CA LEU A 112 -1.86 -0.44 9.86
C LEU A 112 -3.13 0.00 10.57
N LEU A 113 -3.37 1.32 10.69
CA LEU A 113 -4.60 1.88 11.24
C LEU A 113 -5.83 1.52 10.38
N SER A 114 -5.68 1.56 9.05
CA SER A 114 -6.75 1.14 8.13
C SER A 114 -7.12 -0.32 8.34
N TRP A 115 -6.13 -1.21 8.48
CA TRP A 115 -6.37 -2.62 8.77
C TRP A 115 -6.94 -2.82 10.18
N GLY A 116 -6.45 -2.08 11.19
CA GLY A 116 -7.00 -2.11 12.54
C GLY A 116 -8.50 -1.77 12.56
N TRP A 117 -8.88 -0.70 11.85
CA TRP A 117 -10.28 -0.30 11.70
C TRP A 117 -11.13 -1.38 11.03
N ILE A 118 -10.67 -1.93 9.90
CA ILE A 118 -11.38 -2.98 9.16
C ILE A 118 -11.48 -4.25 9.98
N GLY A 119 -10.40 -4.68 10.61
CA GLY A 119 -10.39 -5.86 11.48
C GLY A 119 -11.37 -5.71 12.65
N HIS A 120 -11.43 -4.53 13.28
CA HIS A 120 -12.42 -4.23 14.31
C HIS A 120 -13.85 -4.30 13.76
N SER A 121 -14.12 -3.68 12.60
CA SER A 121 -15.46 -3.69 11.99
C SER A 121 -15.96 -5.08 11.58
N LEU A 122 -15.02 -5.99 11.23
CA LEU A 122 -15.30 -7.38 10.91
C LEU A 122 -15.25 -8.30 12.14
N GLY A 123 -15.00 -7.75 13.32
CA GLY A 123 -14.86 -8.48 14.55
C GLY A 123 -13.68 -9.46 14.55
N LEU A 124 -12.57 -9.20 13.82
CA LEU A 124 -11.37 -10.04 13.82
C LEU A 124 -10.71 -10.04 15.21
N GLY A 125 -10.17 -11.19 15.63
CA GLY A 125 -9.71 -11.44 16.98
C GLY A 125 -8.19 -11.51 17.14
N GLY A 126 -7.74 -12.38 18.06
CA GLY A 126 -6.36 -12.42 18.53
C GLY A 126 -5.32 -12.74 17.46
N TRP A 127 -5.60 -13.65 16.55
CA TRP A 127 -4.67 -14.01 15.46
C TRP A 127 -4.45 -12.84 14.48
N PHE A 128 -5.53 -12.13 14.16
CA PHE A 128 -5.40 -10.92 13.36
C PHE A 128 -4.58 -9.83 14.07
N ILE A 129 -4.84 -9.60 15.37
CA ILE A 129 -4.09 -8.63 16.17
C ILE A 129 -2.59 -9.00 16.22
N ALA A 130 -2.28 -10.29 16.39
CA ALA A 130 -0.90 -10.78 16.34
C ALA A 130 -0.24 -10.51 14.98
N GLY A 131 -0.94 -10.78 13.87
CA GLY A 131 -0.46 -10.46 12.52
C GLY A 131 -0.20 -8.97 12.32
N LEU A 132 -1.11 -8.12 12.81
CA LEU A 132 -0.97 -6.67 12.75
C LEU A 132 0.22 -6.17 13.61
N ALA A 133 0.44 -6.76 14.78
CA ALA A 133 1.58 -6.45 15.63
C ALA A 133 2.91 -6.85 14.96
N VAL A 134 2.98 -8.00 14.31
CA VAL A 134 4.16 -8.43 13.52
C VAL A 134 4.42 -7.45 12.37
N ALA A 135 3.37 -7.04 11.63
CA ALA A 135 3.50 -6.05 10.56
C ALA A 135 4.01 -4.70 11.10
N GLY A 136 3.53 -4.27 12.27
CA GLY A 136 4.00 -3.07 12.94
C GLY A 136 5.47 -3.16 13.37
N ALA A 137 5.90 -4.30 13.91
CA ALA A 137 7.29 -4.54 14.27
C ALA A 137 8.21 -4.51 13.04
N GLN A 138 7.75 -5.06 11.91
CA GLN A 138 8.49 -5.00 10.64
C GLN A 138 8.59 -3.57 10.12
N ALA A 139 7.51 -2.79 10.16
CA ALA A 139 7.54 -1.37 9.79
C ALA A 139 8.55 -0.59 10.67
N ALA A 140 8.56 -0.86 11.98
CA ALA A 140 9.55 -0.26 12.88
C ALA A 140 11.00 -0.70 12.54
N TRP A 141 11.19 -1.94 12.12
CA TRP A 141 12.50 -2.39 11.63
C TRP A 141 12.89 -1.69 10.32
N HIS A 142 11.96 -1.43 9.40
CA HIS A 142 12.23 -0.65 8.19
C HIS A 142 12.78 0.75 8.53
N TRP A 143 12.26 1.40 9.58
CA TRP A 143 12.85 2.67 10.04
C TRP A 143 14.34 2.56 10.34
N THR A 144 14.79 1.45 10.96
CA THR A 144 16.24 1.27 11.23
C THR A 144 17.08 1.14 9.97
N LEU A 145 16.50 0.64 8.88
CA LEU A 145 17.17 0.48 7.59
C LEU A 145 17.23 1.79 6.80
N ILE A 146 16.16 2.60 6.85
CA ILE A 146 16.02 3.79 5.98
C ILE A 146 16.45 5.10 6.64
N ARG A 147 16.58 5.16 7.98
CA ARG A 147 16.88 6.40 8.71
C ARG A 147 18.16 7.10 8.25
N ASP A 148 19.16 6.34 7.88
CA ASP A 148 20.45 6.84 7.40
C ASP A 148 20.48 7.07 5.88
N ARG A 149 19.39 6.80 5.18
CA ARG A 149 19.19 7.00 3.74
C ARG A 149 20.25 6.34 2.86
N THR A 150 20.89 5.27 3.35
CA THR A 150 21.84 4.52 2.52
C THR A 150 21.10 3.77 1.41
N ARG A 151 21.66 3.75 0.21
CA ARG A 151 21.08 3.06 -0.95
C ARG A 151 20.77 1.59 -0.62
N GLU A 152 21.70 0.90 0.02
CA GLU A 152 21.57 -0.50 0.41
C GLU A 152 20.46 -0.70 1.46
N GLY A 153 20.41 0.16 2.49
CA GLY A 153 19.38 0.12 3.53
C GLY A 153 17.98 0.31 2.96
N CYS A 154 17.78 1.33 2.13
CA CYS A 154 16.51 1.60 1.46
C CYS A 154 16.11 0.45 0.53
N PHE A 155 17.05 -0.11 -0.23
CA PHE A 155 16.76 -1.25 -1.10
C PHE A 155 16.41 -2.52 -0.31
N ARG A 156 17.06 -2.75 0.83
CA ARG A 156 16.73 -3.86 1.72
C ARG A 156 15.32 -3.70 2.32
N ALA A 157 14.95 -2.50 2.75
CA ALA A 157 13.60 -2.19 3.24
C ALA A 157 12.57 -2.47 2.13
N PHE A 158 12.75 -1.87 0.96
CA PHE A 158 11.88 -2.10 -0.20
C PHE A 158 11.70 -3.58 -0.51
N ARG A 159 12.77 -4.36 -0.55
CA ARG A 159 12.68 -5.81 -0.80
C ARG A 159 11.96 -6.59 0.29
N ALA A 160 12.03 -6.13 1.52
CA ALA A 160 11.42 -6.80 2.66
C ALA A 160 9.94 -6.42 2.90
N ASN A 161 9.42 -5.38 2.22
CA ASN A 161 8.07 -4.86 2.47
C ASN A 161 6.95 -5.89 2.28
N HIS A 162 7.14 -6.89 1.41
CA HIS A 162 6.15 -7.95 1.20
C HIS A 162 5.84 -8.73 2.50
N TRP A 163 6.76 -8.80 3.45
CA TRP A 163 6.53 -9.43 4.74
C TRP A 163 5.55 -8.65 5.61
N VAL A 164 5.49 -7.31 5.46
CA VAL A 164 4.51 -6.48 6.15
C VAL A 164 3.09 -6.85 5.69
N GLY A 165 2.87 -6.95 4.37
CA GLY A 165 1.60 -7.38 3.82
C GLY A 165 1.28 -8.84 4.15
N PHE A 166 2.28 -9.74 4.08
CA PHE A 166 2.11 -11.16 4.41
C PHE A 166 1.71 -11.37 5.88
N ALA A 167 2.26 -10.62 6.81
CA ALA A 167 1.90 -10.73 8.23
C ALA A 167 0.42 -10.39 8.48
N VAL A 168 -0.08 -9.31 7.85
CA VAL A 168 -1.51 -8.95 7.93
C VAL A 168 -2.36 -10.05 7.29
N PHE A 169 -2.00 -10.51 6.09
CA PHE A 169 -2.71 -11.58 5.39
C PHE A 169 -2.77 -12.87 6.22
N ALA A 170 -1.63 -13.31 6.75
CA ALA A 170 -1.56 -14.52 7.58
C ALA A 170 -2.41 -14.39 8.85
N GLY A 171 -2.41 -13.20 9.48
CA GLY A 171 -3.26 -12.90 10.63
C GLY A 171 -4.75 -13.01 10.30
N VAL A 172 -5.20 -12.46 9.16
CA VAL A 172 -6.59 -12.58 8.68
C VAL A 172 -6.95 -14.03 8.43
N VAL A 173 -6.12 -14.75 7.68
CA VAL A 173 -6.38 -16.18 7.34
C VAL A 173 -6.44 -17.02 8.60
N ALA A 174 -5.48 -16.88 9.51
CA ALA A 174 -5.46 -17.65 10.75
C ALA A 174 -6.71 -17.36 11.59
N ASP A 175 -7.07 -16.10 11.73
CA ASP A 175 -8.23 -15.69 12.53
C ASP A 175 -9.55 -16.23 11.96
N LEU A 176 -9.74 -16.18 10.64
CA LEU A 176 -10.95 -16.72 10.00
C LEU A 176 -11.00 -18.26 9.99
N SER A 177 -9.83 -18.91 9.88
CA SER A 177 -9.77 -20.38 9.82
C SER A 177 -9.85 -21.06 11.19
N LEU A 178 -9.42 -20.38 12.25
CA LEU A 178 -9.37 -20.95 13.61
C LEU A 178 -10.53 -20.50 14.52
N ARG A 179 -11.46 -19.69 14.00
CA ARG A 179 -12.69 -19.31 14.70
C ARG A 179 -13.81 -20.33 14.59
N ALA A 180 -13.64 -21.36 13.75
CA ALA A 180 -14.62 -22.42 13.52
C ALA A 180 -14.79 -23.34 14.72
#